data_0a7a38f82620a14f3310970283c3eec2
#
_entry.id   0a7a38f82620a14f3310970283c3eec2
#
_cell.length_a   1.000
_cell.length_b   1.000
_cell.length_c   1.000
_cell.angle_alpha   90.00
_cell.angle_beta   90.00
_cell.angle_gamma   90.00
#
_symmetry.space_group_name_H-M   'P 1'
#
loop_
_entity.id
_entity.type
_entity.pdbx_description
1 polymer ?
#
loop_
_entity_poly.entity_id
_entity_poly.type
_entity_poly.pdbx_seq_one_letter_code
_entity_poly.pdbx_strand_id
1 'polypeptide(L)'
;MVRRIYVEKKPGLRQEARGLLHELQTVVGVSALEDLRLLNRYDVEGLDEAAFRRAVGTVFSEPQVDDTAAALPAGDCIAFGVEPLPGQFDQRADSAAQCIQLMTQEERPTVRTARIYLLFGPLTAADVDAVKRYVLNPVECREASLDLPERLAAETAVPADVETVTGFTALDRAGLDTLLARLGLAMDLEDLSFLQAYFRDTERRDPTLTEIRVVDTYWSDHCRHTTFSTHLDHVEINDPAVQAAYNRYLAAREEVYGPEKAAQRPQTLMDIATIGAKVLKRRGLLPEIDESEEINACSIHVAAQVNGKPQDWLLMFKNETHNHPTEIEPFGGAATCIGGCIRDPLSGRAYVHQAMRLTGCGDPRTPVAETLSGKLPQRKLAQTAAAGYSSYGNQIGLATGHVAELYHEGYVAKHLECGAVVGAAP
;
A
#
# COMPACT_ATOMS: atom_id res chain seq x y z
N MET A 1 16.17 8.73 -30.67
CA MET A 1 17.45 8.89 -29.90
C MET A 1 17.08 9.22 -28.46
N VAL A 2 17.68 8.52 -27.53
CA VAL A 2 17.49 8.78 -26.10
C VAL A 2 18.42 9.91 -25.65
N ARG A 3 17.89 10.83 -24.84
CA ARG A 3 18.63 11.89 -24.18
C ARG A 3 18.59 11.68 -22.68
N ARG A 4 19.68 12.01 -21.99
CA ARG A 4 19.81 11.84 -20.55
C ARG A 4 20.14 13.15 -19.86
N ILE A 5 19.54 13.37 -18.68
CA ILE A 5 19.89 14.44 -17.76
C ILE A 5 19.91 13.91 -16.33
N TYR A 6 20.86 14.35 -15.55
CA TYR A 6 20.95 14.13 -14.10
C TYR A 6 20.63 15.44 -13.40
N VAL A 7 19.83 15.34 -12.37
CA VAL A 7 19.37 16.49 -11.57
C VAL A 7 19.67 16.23 -10.10
N GLU A 8 20.35 17.15 -9.46
CA GLU A 8 20.73 17.05 -8.06
C GLU A 8 20.39 18.35 -7.33
N LYS A 9 20.01 18.27 -6.07
CA LYS A 9 19.87 19.45 -5.23
C LYS A 9 21.21 20.14 -5.03
N LYS A 10 21.22 21.48 -5.05
CA LYS A 10 22.41 22.28 -4.76
C LYS A 10 23.02 21.93 -3.40
N PRO A 11 24.34 22.04 -3.19
CA PRO A 11 25.03 21.53 -1.99
C PRO A 11 24.38 21.92 -0.66
N GLY A 12 23.87 23.15 -0.55
CA GLY A 12 23.17 23.62 0.67
C GLY A 12 21.80 22.96 0.91
N LEU A 13 21.23 22.33 -0.10
CA LEU A 13 19.84 21.79 -0.10
C LEU A 13 19.77 20.27 -0.15
N ARG A 14 20.88 19.57 0.04
CA ARG A 14 20.96 18.09 0.00
C ARG A 14 20.54 17.42 1.31
N GLN A 15 19.42 17.84 1.92
CA GLN A 15 18.97 17.30 3.21
C GLN A 15 18.68 15.80 3.15
N GLU A 16 18.04 15.33 2.05
CA GLU A 16 17.73 13.91 1.86
C GLU A 16 19.01 13.06 1.80
N ALA A 17 20.02 13.50 1.03
CA ALA A 17 21.28 12.80 0.96
C ALA A 17 22.01 12.77 2.31
N ARG A 18 22.01 13.89 3.06
CA ARG A 18 22.60 13.94 4.41
C ARG A 18 21.86 13.07 5.41
N GLY A 19 20.53 13.06 5.35
CA GLY A 19 19.72 12.18 6.20
C GLY A 19 20.01 10.71 5.95
N LEU A 20 20.05 10.31 4.67
CA LEU A 20 20.38 8.94 4.27
C LEU A 20 21.84 8.58 4.61
N LEU A 21 22.81 9.48 4.41
CA LEU A 21 24.19 9.27 4.83
C LEU A 21 24.27 8.94 6.32
N HIS A 22 23.65 9.76 7.15
CA HIS A 22 23.62 9.54 8.60
C HIS A 22 22.97 8.19 8.95
N GLU A 23 21.89 7.82 8.28
CA GLU A 23 21.20 6.56 8.49
C GLU A 23 22.06 5.34 8.08
N LEU A 24 22.72 5.42 6.92
CA LEU A 24 23.62 4.37 6.46
C LEU A 24 24.82 4.18 7.39
N GLN A 25 25.35 5.28 7.95
CA GLN A 25 26.45 5.20 8.92
C GLN A 25 26.01 4.65 10.27
N THR A 26 24.86 5.09 10.81
CA THR A 26 24.46 4.84 12.21
C THR A 26 23.54 3.63 12.37
N VAL A 27 22.68 3.34 11.38
CA VAL A 27 21.68 2.26 11.43
C VAL A 27 22.14 1.04 10.67
N VAL A 28 22.69 1.23 9.45
CA VAL A 28 23.22 0.12 8.64
C VAL A 28 24.63 -0.25 9.07
N GLY A 29 25.37 0.69 9.65
CA GLY A 29 26.71 0.45 10.20
C GLY A 29 27.85 0.63 9.19
N VAL A 30 27.60 1.29 8.03
CA VAL A 30 28.61 1.56 7.00
C VAL A 30 29.41 2.82 7.37
N SER A 31 30.25 2.71 8.39
CA SER A 31 31.01 3.84 8.93
C SER A 31 32.10 4.37 7.98
N ALA A 32 32.53 3.58 6.99
CA ALA A 32 33.49 3.98 5.96
C ALA A 32 32.88 4.88 4.87
N LEU A 33 31.56 5.08 4.85
CA LEU A 33 30.88 6.00 3.94
C LEU A 33 31.08 7.43 4.44
N GLU A 34 31.84 8.24 3.71
CA GLU A 34 32.20 9.61 4.12
C GLU A 34 31.23 10.65 3.57
N ASP A 35 30.73 10.48 2.33
CA ASP A 35 29.74 11.35 1.71
C ASP A 35 28.81 10.57 0.79
N LEU A 36 27.62 11.11 0.55
CA LEU A 36 26.59 10.55 -0.31
C LEU A 36 25.95 11.67 -1.13
N ARG A 37 25.86 11.42 -2.44
CA ARG A 37 25.08 12.29 -3.33
C ARG A 37 23.94 11.50 -3.96
N LEU A 38 22.80 12.15 -4.11
CA LEU A 38 21.59 11.60 -4.71
C LEU A 38 21.18 12.41 -5.92
N LEU A 39 21.10 11.76 -7.08
CA LEU A 39 20.69 12.40 -8.31
C LEU A 39 19.43 11.73 -8.86
N ASN A 40 18.53 12.51 -9.43
CA ASN A 40 17.46 11.99 -10.27
C ASN A 40 17.96 11.92 -11.70
N ARG A 41 17.88 10.76 -12.32
CA ARG A 41 18.17 10.57 -13.74
C ARG A 41 16.86 10.57 -14.51
N TYR A 42 16.84 11.29 -15.61
CA TYR A 42 15.77 11.21 -16.61
C TYR A 42 16.37 10.77 -17.94
N ASP A 43 15.83 9.69 -18.49
CA ASP A 43 16.07 9.24 -19.85
C ASP A 43 14.81 9.53 -20.66
N VAL A 44 14.97 10.23 -21.80
CA VAL A 44 13.84 10.74 -22.59
C VAL A 44 14.03 10.39 -24.05
N GLU A 45 13.01 9.76 -24.63
CA GLU A 45 12.93 9.45 -26.06
C GLU A 45 11.72 10.15 -26.69
N GLY A 46 11.87 10.64 -27.92
CA GLY A 46 10.79 11.30 -28.65
C GLY A 46 10.82 12.83 -28.56
N LEU A 47 11.93 13.43 -28.09
CA LEU A 47 12.11 14.88 -28.12
C LEU A 47 13.23 15.32 -29.07
N ASP A 48 13.07 16.46 -29.71
CA ASP A 48 14.15 17.16 -30.35
C ASP A 48 15.09 17.84 -29.34
N GLU A 49 16.20 18.37 -29.80
CA GLU A 49 17.20 18.98 -28.93
C GLU A 49 16.71 20.28 -28.27
N ALA A 50 15.92 21.09 -28.99
CA ALA A 50 15.43 22.37 -28.49
C ALA A 50 14.37 22.18 -27.42
N ALA A 51 13.42 21.26 -27.63
CA ALA A 51 12.41 20.88 -26.65
C ALA A 51 13.05 20.24 -25.40
N PHE A 52 14.06 19.38 -25.59
CA PHE A 52 14.77 18.78 -24.45
C PHE A 52 15.47 19.83 -23.59
N ARG A 53 16.22 20.76 -24.19
CA ARG A 53 16.89 21.86 -23.47
C ARG A 53 15.91 22.74 -22.71
N ARG A 54 14.74 23.02 -23.29
CA ARG A 54 13.66 23.76 -22.60
C ARG A 54 13.14 22.97 -21.43
N ALA A 55 12.90 21.65 -21.58
CA ALA A 55 12.41 20.78 -20.52
C ALA A 55 13.39 20.68 -19.35
N VAL A 56 14.71 20.79 -19.57
CA VAL A 56 15.69 20.72 -18.47
C VAL A 56 15.41 21.73 -17.39
N GLY A 57 15.13 22.99 -17.72
CA GLY A 57 14.91 24.05 -16.74
C GLY A 57 13.43 24.29 -16.34
N THR A 58 12.48 23.58 -16.96
CA THR A 58 11.05 23.79 -16.71
C THR A 58 10.31 22.55 -16.24
N VAL A 59 10.81 21.36 -16.53
CA VAL A 59 10.17 20.08 -16.21
C VAL A 59 11.05 19.22 -15.30
N PHE A 60 12.34 19.06 -15.67
CA PHE A 60 13.22 18.13 -14.96
C PHE A 60 13.86 18.74 -13.72
N SER A 61 14.05 20.08 -13.69
CA SER A 61 14.72 20.78 -12.61
C SER A 61 14.08 22.12 -12.27
N GLU A 62 14.33 22.56 -11.06
CA GLU A 62 14.10 23.93 -10.58
C GLU A 62 15.44 24.65 -10.47
N PRO A 63 15.82 25.51 -11.43
CA PRO A 63 17.15 26.14 -11.47
C PRO A 63 17.59 26.88 -10.22
N GLN A 64 16.64 27.30 -9.39
CA GLN A 64 16.90 27.97 -8.10
C GLN A 64 17.50 27.01 -7.06
N VAL A 65 17.11 25.74 -7.09
CA VAL A 65 17.44 24.74 -6.05
C VAL A 65 18.18 23.51 -6.59
N ASP A 66 18.21 23.34 -7.91
CA ASP A 66 18.80 22.18 -8.57
C ASP A 66 20.01 22.57 -9.44
N ASP A 67 20.96 21.65 -9.51
CA ASP A 67 22.03 21.60 -10.51
C ASP A 67 21.74 20.47 -11.50
N THR A 68 22.08 20.67 -12.78
CA THR A 68 21.85 19.68 -13.84
C THR A 68 23.15 19.31 -14.53
N ALA A 69 23.31 18.05 -14.96
CA ALA A 69 24.45 17.54 -15.66
C ALA A 69 24.06 16.50 -16.70
N ALA A 70 24.70 16.57 -17.90
CA ALA A 70 24.48 15.59 -18.97
C ALA A 70 25.22 14.26 -18.72
N ALA A 71 26.22 14.26 -17.83
CA ALA A 71 27.00 13.09 -17.44
C ALA A 71 27.10 13.01 -15.91
N LEU A 72 27.40 11.84 -15.40
CA LEU A 72 27.70 11.68 -13.97
C LEU A 72 28.93 12.53 -13.61
N PRO A 73 28.94 13.15 -12.43
CA PRO A 73 30.09 13.89 -11.95
C PRO A 73 31.34 13.00 -11.94
N ALA A 74 32.44 13.53 -12.46
CA ALA A 74 33.74 12.87 -12.38
C ALA A 74 34.23 12.88 -10.93
N GLY A 75 34.77 11.77 -10.45
CA GLY A 75 35.34 11.67 -9.12
C GLY A 75 35.58 10.21 -8.72
N ASP A 76 36.32 10.02 -7.64
CA ASP A 76 36.56 8.70 -7.06
C ASP A 76 35.36 8.33 -6.18
N CYS A 77 34.32 7.80 -6.81
CA CYS A 77 33.10 7.37 -6.14
C CYS A 77 32.56 6.08 -6.73
N ILE A 78 31.82 5.32 -5.92
CA ILE A 78 31.08 4.16 -6.38
C ILE A 78 29.68 4.62 -6.73
N ALA A 79 29.27 4.40 -7.99
CA ALA A 79 27.97 4.81 -8.50
C ALA A 79 27.09 3.59 -8.78
N PHE A 80 25.81 3.66 -8.39
CA PHE A 80 24.77 2.72 -8.84
C PHE A 80 23.43 3.44 -8.99
N GLY A 81 22.55 2.86 -9.79
CA GLY A 81 21.21 3.40 -10.01
C GLY A 81 20.14 2.47 -9.46
N VAL A 82 19.00 3.03 -9.10
CA VAL A 82 17.79 2.31 -8.72
C VAL A 82 16.62 2.78 -9.57
N GLU A 83 15.94 1.86 -10.23
CA GLU A 83 14.79 2.15 -11.11
C GLU A 83 13.59 1.30 -10.74
N PRO A 84 12.34 1.73 -11.01
CA PRO A 84 11.16 0.90 -10.84
C PRO A 84 11.25 -0.41 -11.64
N LEU A 85 10.66 -1.49 -11.09
CA LEU A 85 10.52 -2.74 -11.84
C LEU A 85 9.66 -2.55 -13.09
N PRO A 86 9.87 -3.35 -14.15
CA PRO A 86 8.96 -3.39 -15.28
C PRO A 86 7.52 -3.66 -14.82
N GLY A 87 6.58 -2.81 -15.23
CA GLY A 87 5.18 -2.87 -14.82
C GLY A 87 4.84 -2.07 -13.57
N GLN A 88 5.82 -1.60 -12.81
CA GLN A 88 5.59 -0.63 -11.74
C GLN A 88 5.39 0.78 -12.32
N PHE A 89 4.49 1.54 -11.69
CA PHE A 89 4.19 2.89 -12.11
C PHE A 89 5.30 3.86 -11.69
N ASP A 90 5.97 4.45 -12.67
CA ASP A 90 6.96 5.51 -12.45
C ASP A 90 6.27 6.88 -12.48
N GLN A 91 5.79 7.32 -11.30
CA GLN A 91 5.09 8.60 -11.15
C GLN A 91 5.92 9.79 -11.64
N ARG A 92 7.23 9.79 -11.38
CA ARG A 92 8.12 10.87 -11.80
C ARG A 92 8.25 10.93 -13.31
N ALA A 93 8.42 9.79 -13.97
CA ALA A 93 8.47 9.69 -15.42
C ALA A 93 7.14 10.10 -16.06
N ASP A 94 6.03 9.62 -15.51
CA ASP A 94 4.69 9.95 -16.00
C ASP A 94 4.39 11.43 -15.92
N SER A 95 4.65 12.07 -14.78
CA SER A 95 4.48 13.51 -14.58
C SER A 95 5.36 14.33 -15.50
N ALA A 96 6.63 13.92 -15.69
CA ALA A 96 7.54 14.59 -16.60
C ALA A 96 7.05 14.50 -18.05
N ALA A 97 6.61 13.32 -18.50
CA ALA A 97 6.06 13.11 -19.83
C ALA A 97 4.81 13.97 -20.09
N GLN A 98 3.90 14.08 -19.11
CA GLN A 98 2.71 14.95 -19.18
C GLN A 98 3.10 16.43 -19.29
N CYS A 99 4.01 16.90 -18.43
CA CYS A 99 4.48 18.28 -18.46
C CYS A 99 5.15 18.63 -19.81
N ILE A 100 5.93 17.71 -20.38
CA ILE A 100 6.53 17.90 -21.70
C ILE A 100 5.45 17.99 -22.78
N GLN A 101 4.47 17.09 -22.77
CA GLN A 101 3.34 17.13 -23.71
C GLN A 101 2.60 18.46 -23.64
N LEU A 102 2.33 18.97 -22.43
CA LEU A 102 1.70 20.28 -22.24
C LEU A 102 2.59 21.44 -22.74
N MET A 103 3.91 21.33 -22.56
CA MET A 103 4.88 22.35 -22.99
C MET A 103 5.04 22.40 -24.50
N THR A 104 5.03 21.24 -25.16
CA THR A 104 5.30 21.13 -26.60
C THR A 104 4.04 21.16 -27.45
N GLN A 105 2.90 20.72 -26.90
CA GLN A 105 1.62 20.47 -27.59
C GLN A 105 1.77 19.39 -28.69
N GLU A 106 2.75 18.47 -28.53
CA GLU A 106 3.06 17.37 -29.43
C GLU A 106 2.71 16.03 -28.79
N GLU A 107 3.10 14.93 -29.44
CA GLU A 107 2.94 13.58 -28.89
C GLU A 107 3.72 13.44 -27.56
N ARG A 108 3.14 12.66 -26.66
CA ARG A 108 3.72 12.41 -25.35
C ARG A 108 5.04 11.62 -25.49
N PRO A 109 6.18 12.13 -25.00
CA PRO A 109 7.45 11.43 -25.08
C PRO A 109 7.47 10.23 -24.12
N THR A 110 8.34 9.27 -24.40
CA THR A 110 8.67 8.22 -23.44
C THR A 110 9.72 8.73 -22.47
N VAL A 111 9.44 8.65 -21.18
CA VAL A 111 10.36 9.02 -20.10
C VAL A 111 10.55 7.81 -19.18
N ARG A 112 11.78 7.59 -18.71
CA ARG A 112 12.12 6.68 -17.62
C ARG A 112 12.97 7.40 -16.61
N THR A 113 12.82 7.06 -15.35
CA THR A 113 13.64 7.64 -14.28
C THR A 113 14.43 6.60 -13.52
N ALA A 114 15.49 7.06 -12.89
CA ALA A 114 16.22 6.29 -11.89
C ALA A 114 16.78 7.23 -10.82
N ARG A 115 16.93 6.70 -9.61
CA ARG A 115 17.64 7.34 -8.53
C ARG A 115 19.10 6.89 -8.59
N ILE A 116 20.03 7.82 -8.69
CA ILE A 116 21.46 7.53 -8.72
C ILE A 116 22.08 7.86 -7.37
N TYR A 117 22.83 6.92 -6.87
CA TYR A 117 23.59 7.01 -5.61
C TYR A 117 25.07 7.10 -5.94
N LEU A 118 25.73 8.16 -5.49
CA LEU A 118 27.19 8.30 -5.55
C LEU A 118 27.71 8.17 -4.13
N LEU A 119 28.47 7.12 -3.87
CA LEU A 119 29.06 6.79 -2.57
C LEU A 119 30.53 7.19 -2.56
N PHE A 120 30.96 7.92 -1.53
CA PHE A 120 32.31 8.39 -1.34
C PHE A 120 32.90 7.81 -0.05
N GLY A 121 34.15 7.40 -0.07
CA GLY A 121 34.89 6.83 1.06
C GLY A 121 35.57 5.51 0.70
N PRO A 122 36.40 4.97 1.60
CA PRO A 122 37.14 3.71 1.39
C PRO A 122 36.22 2.48 1.60
N LEU A 123 35.19 2.35 0.76
CA LEU A 123 34.15 1.34 0.88
C LEU A 123 34.62 -0.02 0.34
N THR A 124 34.31 -1.07 1.08
CA THR A 124 34.43 -2.46 0.62
C THR A 124 33.23 -2.88 -0.22
N ALA A 125 33.34 -3.98 -0.96
CA ALA A 125 32.21 -4.57 -1.67
C ALA A 125 31.03 -4.91 -0.70
N ALA A 126 31.35 -5.38 0.50
CA ALA A 126 30.34 -5.69 1.52
C ALA A 126 29.60 -4.44 2.02
N ASP A 127 30.28 -3.30 2.13
CA ASP A 127 29.65 -2.01 2.47
C ASP A 127 28.67 -1.59 1.38
N VAL A 128 29.08 -1.66 0.12
CA VAL A 128 28.21 -1.34 -1.02
C VAL A 128 26.99 -2.24 -1.10
N ASP A 129 27.18 -3.55 -0.86
CA ASP A 129 26.08 -4.52 -0.82
C ASP A 129 25.12 -4.23 0.34
N ALA A 130 25.64 -3.79 1.50
CA ALA A 130 24.81 -3.40 2.64
C ALA A 130 23.96 -2.16 2.30
N VAL A 131 24.58 -1.14 1.65
CA VAL A 131 23.86 0.03 1.17
C VAL A 131 22.77 -0.37 0.17
N LYS A 132 23.12 -1.15 -0.86
CA LYS A 132 22.15 -1.62 -1.87
C LYS A 132 20.99 -2.38 -1.23
N ARG A 133 21.24 -3.33 -0.35
CA ARG A 133 20.17 -4.07 0.37
C ARG A 133 19.26 -3.17 1.18
N TYR A 134 19.79 -2.09 1.71
CA TYR A 134 18.98 -1.13 2.48
C TYR A 134 18.10 -0.24 1.60
N VAL A 135 18.63 0.26 0.47
CA VAL A 135 17.89 1.21 -0.37
C VAL A 135 16.99 0.54 -1.42
N LEU A 136 17.33 -0.68 -1.87
CA LEU A 136 16.54 -1.44 -2.83
C LEU A 136 15.42 -2.21 -2.12
N ASN A 137 14.19 -1.99 -2.55
CA ASN A 137 13.08 -2.87 -2.23
C ASN A 137 12.78 -3.76 -3.46
N PRO A 138 13.08 -5.07 -3.41
CA PRO A 138 13.00 -5.93 -4.60
C PRO A 138 11.58 -6.16 -5.13
N VAL A 139 10.55 -5.75 -4.39
CA VAL A 139 9.16 -5.84 -4.86
C VAL A 139 8.72 -4.62 -5.66
N GLU A 140 9.47 -3.52 -5.62
CA GLU A 140 9.13 -2.28 -6.33
C GLU A 140 10.21 -1.79 -7.28
N CYS A 141 11.50 -2.10 -7.00
CA CYS A 141 12.61 -1.56 -7.75
C CYS A 141 13.75 -2.56 -7.95
N ARG A 142 14.64 -2.23 -8.87
CA ARG A 142 15.86 -2.98 -9.18
C ARG A 142 17.04 -2.06 -9.40
N GLU A 143 18.24 -2.63 -9.45
CA GLU A 143 19.43 -1.88 -9.89
C GLU A 143 19.31 -1.50 -11.37
N ALA A 144 19.53 -0.23 -11.66
CA ALA A 144 19.48 0.33 -13.00
C ALA A 144 20.86 0.29 -13.67
N SER A 145 20.92 -0.04 -14.97
CA SER A 145 22.14 0.18 -15.75
C SER A 145 22.50 1.67 -15.77
N LEU A 146 23.78 1.97 -15.65
CA LEU A 146 24.30 3.34 -15.85
C LEU A 146 24.53 3.69 -17.32
N ASP A 147 24.53 2.72 -18.20
CA ASP A 147 24.69 2.95 -19.63
C ASP A 147 23.48 3.68 -20.22
N LEU A 148 23.73 4.51 -21.22
CA LEU A 148 22.66 5.16 -21.97
C LEU A 148 22.05 4.16 -22.96
N PRO A 149 20.76 3.80 -22.82
CA PRO A 149 20.14 2.88 -23.76
C PRO A 149 19.91 3.53 -25.13
N GLU A 150 19.94 2.75 -26.18
CA GLU A 150 19.61 3.23 -27.51
C GLU A 150 18.14 3.60 -27.67
N ARG A 151 17.25 2.85 -26.97
CA ARG A 151 15.79 3.03 -26.96
C ARG A 151 15.24 2.81 -25.55
N LEU A 152 14.14 3.51 -25.25
CA LEU A 152 13.39 3.33 -23.98
C LEU A 152 12.24 2.35 -24.11
N ALA A 153 11.79 2.05 -25.32
CA ALA A 153 10.77 1.03 -25.53
C ALA A 153 11.28 -0.31 -24.97
N ALA A 154 10.56 -0.88 -24.01
CA ALA A 154 10.84 -2.23 -23.57
C ALA A 154 10.46 -3.21 -24.71
N GLU A 155 11.31 -4.17 -24.99
CA GLU A 155 10.87 -5.35 -25.73
C GLU A 155 9.83 -6.04 -24.83
N THR A 156 8.59 -5.97 -25.24
CA THR A 156 7.50 -6.67 -24.55
C THR A 156 7.60 -8.12 -24.95
N ALA A 157 8.05 -8.98 -24.05
CA ALA A 157 7.91 -10.42 -24.28
C ALA A 157 6.42 -10.72 -24.42
N VAL A 158 6.06 -11.43 -25.49
CA VAL A 158 4.69 -11.96 -25.60
C VAL A 158 4.51 -12.94 -24.44
N PRO A 159 3.52 -12.72 -23.54
CA PRO A 159 3.30 -13.64 -22.44
C PRO A 159 2.94 -15.02 -22.99
N ALA A 160 3.44 -16.07 -22.35
CA ALA A 160 3.00 -17.43 -22.67
C ALA A 160 1.50 -17.59 -22.33
N ASP A 161 0.87 -18.55 -22.97
CA ASP A 161 -0.50 -18.94 -22.62
C ASP A 161 -0.56 -19.36 -21.16
N VAL A 162 -1.73 -19.13 -20.53
CA VAL A 162 -1.93 -19.49 -19.13
C VAL A 162 -1.89 -21.01 -18.98
N GLU A 163 -1.03 -21.48 -18.07
CA GLU A 163 -0.91 -22.92 -17.78
C GLU A 163 -2.21 -23.50 -17.23
N THR A 164 -2.63 -24.63 -17.76
CA THR A 164 -3.70 -25.47 -17.19
C THR A 164 -3.08 -26.42 -16.16
N VAL A 165 -3.67 -26.52 -14.99
CA VAL A 165 -3.23 -27.45 -13.93
C VAL A 165 -3.76 -28.85 -14.27
N THR A 166 -3.10 -29.49 -15.26
CA THR A 166 -3.51 -30.76 -15.83
C THR A 166 -3.61 -31.86 -14.77
N GLY A 167 -4.69 -32.59 -14.76
CA GLY A 167 -4.97 -33.67 -13.81
C GLY A 167 -5.51 -33.21 -12.46
N PHE A 168 -5.75 -31.91 -12.27
CA PHE A 168 -6.28 -31.35 -11.02
C PHE A 168 -7.56 -32.07 -10.55
N THR A 169 -8.50 -32.28 -11.44
CA THR A 169 -9.79 -32.94 -11.13
C THR A 169 -9.66 -34.40 -10.69
N ALA A 170 -8.54 -35.04 -10.97
CA ALA A 170 -8.24 -36.44 -10.62
C ALA A 170 -7.28 -36.61 -9.44
N LEU A 171 -6.77 -35.52 -8.87
CA LEU A 171 -5.86 -35.60 -7.71
C LEU A 171 -6.56 -36.23 -6.52
N ASP A 172 -5.82 -37.07 -5.81
CA ASP A 172 -6.24 -37.51 -4.48
C ASP A 172 -5.91 -36.44 -3.41
N ARG A 173 -6.30 -36.69 -2.17
CA ARG A 173 -6.10 -35.76 -1.06
C ARG A 173 -4.60 -35.38 -0.85
N ALA A 174 -3.68 -36.34 -1.04
CA ALA A 174 -2.26 -36.12 -0.90
C ALA A 174 -1.73 -35.25 -2.07
N GLY A 175 -2.26 -35.47 -3.28
CA GLY A 175 -1.95 -34.66 -4.46
C GLY A 175 -2.42 -33.20 -4.29
N LEU A 176 -3.59 -32.98 -3.71
CA LEU A 176 -4.11 -31.64 -3.41
C LEU A 176 -3.25 -30.94 -2.35
N ASP A 177 -2.85 -31.64 -1.29
CA ASP A 177 -1.96 -31.10 -0.25
C ASP A 177 -0.60 -30.68 -0.83
N THR A 178 -0.04 -31.53 -1.70
CA THR A 178 1.21 -31.22 -2.42
C THR A 178 1.05 -29.99 -3.34
N LEU A 179 -0.08 -29.87 -4.03
CA LEU A 179 -0.38 -28.74 -4.89
C LEU A 179 -0.51 -27.45 -4.08
N LEU A 180 -1.23 -27.51 -2.95
CA LEU A 180 -1.44 -26.41 -2.02
C LEU A 180 -0.09 -25.85 -1.52
N ALA A 181 0.78 -26.74 -1.05
CA ALA A 181 2.13 -26.37 -0.58
C ALA A 181 3.00 -25.82 -1.73
N ARG A 182 2.97 -26.44 -2.91
CA ARG A 182 3.76 -26.01 -4.08
C ARG A 182 3.37 -24.62 -4.56
N LEU A 183 2.07 -24.34 -4.59
CA LEU A 183 1.56 -23.06 -5.05
C LEU A 183 1.53 -21.99 -3.93
N GLY A 184 1.74 -22.37 -2.66
CA GLY A 184 1.66 -21.48 -1.50
C GLY A 184 0.30 -20.80 -1.40
N LEU A 185 -0.78 -21.60 -1.51
CA LEU A 185 -2.15 -21.10 -1.48
C LEU A 185 -2.55 -20.68 -0.06
N ALA A 186 -3.41 -19.68 0.02
CA ALA A 186 -4.04 -19.24 1.27
C ALA A 186 -5.25 -20.11 1.66
N MET A 187 -5.87 -20.77 0.69
CA MET A 187 -6.90 -21.80 0.89
C MET A 187 -6.36 -22.94 1.76
N ASP A 188 -7.22 -23.56 2.54
CA ASP A 188 -6.93 -24.83 3.18
C ASP A 188 -7.23 -26.03 2.28
N LEU A 189 -6.97 -27.24 2.78
CA LEU A 189 -7.17 -28.46 1.98
C LEU A 189 -8.65 -28.77 1.71
N GLU A 190 -9.54 -28.38 2.60
CA GLU A 190 -11.00 -28.57 2.44
C GLU A 190 -11.52 -27.60 1.37
N ASP A 191 -11.06 -26.35 1.37
CA ASP A 191 -11.39 -25.35 0.37
C ASP A 191 -10.92 -25.79 -1.02
N LEU A 192 -9.68 -26.29 -1.13
CA LEU A 192 -9.14 -26.78 -2.39
C LEU A 192 -9.87 -28.06 -2.86
N SER A 193 -10.31 -28.92 -1.95
CA SER A 193 -11.12 -30.10 -2.26
C SER A 193 -12.52 -29.70 -2.76
N PHE A 194 -13.11 -28.68 -2.17
CA PHE A 194 -14.38 -28.11 -2.64
C PHE A 194 -14.23 -27.52 -4.06
N LEU A 195 -13.16 -26.78 -4.31
CA LEU A 195 -12.85 -26.22 -5.62
C LEU A 195 -12.65 -27.35 -6.66
N GLN A 196 -11.93 -28.42 -6.29
CA GLN A 196 -11.75 -29.59 -7.15
C GLN A 196 -13.09 -30.22 -7.52
N ALA A 197 -13.99 -30.41 -6.56
CA ALA A 197 -15.32 -30.96 -6.82
C ALA A 197 -16.11 -30.08 -7.81
N TYR A 198 -16.03 -28.76 -7.68
CA TYR A 198 -16.66 -27.83 -8.60
C TYR A 198 -16.14 -27.99 -10.04
N PHE A 199 -14.82 -28.01 -10.23
CA PHE A 199 -14.23 -28.18 -11.57
C PHE A 199 -14.52 -29.57 -12.15
N ARG A 200 -14.51 -30.61 -11.33
CA ARG A 200 -14.81 -31.96 -11.76
C ARG A 200 -16.30 -32.14 -12.16
N ASP A 201 -17.21 -31.67 -11.30
CA ASP A 201 -18.64 -32.03 -11.38
C ASP A 201 -19.44 -30.99 -12.18
N THR A 202 -19.07 -29.72 -12.13
CA THR A 202 -19.77 -28.61 -12.79
C THR A 202 -19.06 -28.18 -14.07
N GLU A 203 -17.79 -27.76 -13.99
CA GLU A 203 -17.03 -27.29 -15.14
C GLU A 203 -16.58 -28.42 -16.06
N ARG A 204 -16.35 -29.61 -15.53
CA ARG A 204 -15.92 -30.84 -16.26
C ARG A 204 -14.62 -30.63 -17.02
N ARG A 205 -13.71 -29.86 -16.47
CA ARG A 205 -12.38 -29.57 -17.00
C ARG A 205 -11.40 -29.30 -15.89
N ASP A 206 -10.12 -29.35 -16.17
CA ASP A 206 -9.10 -28.86 -15.27
C ASP A 206 -9.07 -27.31 -15.28
N PRO A 207 -8.79 -26.65 -14.15
CA PRO A 207 -8.64 -25.22 -14.06
C PRO A 207 -7.31 -24.74 -14.64
N THR A 208 -7.27 -23.50 -15.06
CA THR A 208 -6.02 -22.79 -15.29
C THR A 208 -5.38 -22.37 -13.96
N LEU A 209 -4.08 -22.15 -13.97
CA LEU A 209 -3.38 -21.62 -12.80
C LEU A 209 -3.95 -20.26 -12.36
N THR A 210 -4.35 -19.43 -13.31
CA THR A 210 -5.00 -18.13 -13.02
C THR A 210 -6.32 -18.32 -12.29
N GLU A 211 -7.16 -19.26 -12.69
CA GLU A 211 -8.43 -19.54 -12.00
C GLU A 211 -8.20 -19.96 -10.56
N ILE A 212 -7.23 -20.86 -10.30
CA ILE A 212 -6.89 -21.26 -8.94
C ILE A 212 -6.40 -20.04 -8.13
N ARG A 213 -5.52 -19.21 -8.69
CA ARG A 213 -4.99 -18.01 -8.00
C ARG A 213 -6.07 -16.96 -7.71
N VAL A 214 -6.99 -16.75 -8.64
CA VAL A 214 -8.11 -15.81 -8.45
C VAL A 214 -9.02 -16.31 -7.33
N VAL A 215 -9.40 -17.59 -7.34
CA VAL A 215 -10.22 -18.17 -6.27
C VAL A 215 -9.49 -18.11 -4.93
N ASP A 216 -8.21 -18.47 -4.89
CA ASP A 216 -7.37 -18.37 -3.69
C ASP A 216 -7.34 -16.96 -3.12
N THR A 217 -7.24 -15.93 -3.98
CA THR A 217 -7.28 -14.53 -3.56
C THR A 217 -8.62 -14.17 -2.90
N TYR A 218 -9.74 -14.62 -3.47
CA TYR A 218 -11.06 -14.40 -2.89
C TYR A 218 -11.28 -15.20 -1.59
N TRP A 219 -10.70 -16.39 -1.50
CA TRP A 219 -10.80 -17.27 -0.32
C TRP A 219 -9.83 -16.88 0.78
N SER A 220 -8.77 -16.14 0.44
CA SER A 220 -7.84 -15.63 1.44
C SER A 220 -8.60 -14.77 2.45
N ASP A 221 -8.20 -14.87 3.72
CA ASP A 221 -8.84 -14.12 4.81
C ASP A 221 -8.45 -12.62 4.80
N HIS A 222 -8.57 -12.02 3.62
CA HIS A 222 -8.38 -10.58 3.46
C HIS A 222 -9.42 -9.81 4.26
N CYS A 223 -8.99 -8.89 5.12
CA CYS A 223 -9.84 -8.16 6.06
C CYS A 223 -10.66 -9.06 7.01
N ARG A 224 -10.27 -10.31 7.20
CA ARG A 224 -10.93 -11.28 8.09
C ARG A 224 -12.38 -11.61 7.71
N HIS A 225 -12.76 -11.43 6.45
CA HIS A 225 -14.13 -11.74 6.00
C HIS A 225 -14.52 -13.18 6.27
N THR A 226 -13.68 -14.15 5.92
CA THR A 226 -13.92 -15.56 6.14
C THR A 226 -13.98 -15.88 7.64
N THR A 227 -12.98 -15.42 8.42
CA THR A 227 -12.95 -15.62 9.88
C THR A 227 -14.19 -15.07 10.56
N PHE A 228 -14.60 -13.82 10.24
CA PHE A 228 -15.78 -13.21 10.85
C PHE A 228 -17.09 -13.85 10.42
N SER A 229 -17.13 -14.53 9.27
CA SER A 229 -18.29 -15.25 8.76
C SER A 229 -18.37 -16.71 9.24
N THR A 230 -17.36 -17.20 9.97
CA THR A 230 -17.35 -18.56 10.54
C THR A 230 -18.61 -18.81 11.37
N HIS A 231 -19.29 -19.93 11.11
CA HIS A 231 -20.45 -20.34 11.87
C HIS A 231 -20.03 -20.95 13.21
N LEU A 232 -20.68 -20.53 14.27
CA LEU A 232 -20.47 -21.03 15.62
C LEU A 232 -21.57 -22.04 15.94
N ASP A 233 -21.35 -23.31 15.61
CA ASP A 233 -22.35 -24.39 15.78
C ASP A 233 -22.34 -24.95 17.20
N HIS A 234 -21.18 -24.91 17.87
CA HIS A 234 -21.01 -25.35 19.23
C HIS A 234 -20.21 -24.35 20.04
N VAL A 235 -20.72 -23.92 21.18
CA VAL A 235 -20.06 -22.94 22.05
C VAL A 235 -20.00 -23.50 23.47
N GLU A 236 -18.79 -23.65 24.00
CA GLU A 236 -18.52 -24.06 25.37
C GLU A 236 -17.72 -22.98 26.10
N ILE A 237 -18.20 -22.50 27.23
CA ILE A 237 -17.61 -21.41 27.98
C ILE A 237 -17.43 -21.80 29.42
N ASN A 238 -16.20 -21.78 29.91
CA ASN A 238 -15.86 -22.15 31.29
C ASN A 238 -15.78 -20.95 32.25
N ASP A 239 -15.79 -19.73 31.73
CA ASP A 239 -15.78 -18.49 32.53
C ASP A 239 -17.18 -17.93 32.70
N PRO A 240 -17.65 -17.72 33.97
CA PRO A 240 -19.01 -17.24 34.22
C PRO A 240 -19.30 -15.83 33.66
N ALA A 241 -18.30 -14.93 33.62
CA ALA A 241 -18.51 -13.57 33.11
C ALA A 241 -18.66 -13.59 31.59
N VAL A 242 -17.86 -14.41 30.91
CA VAL A 242 -17.95 -14.62 29.46
C VAL A 242 -19.26 -15.32 29.10
N GLN A 243 -19.68 -16.32 29.88
CA GLN A 243 -20.99 -16.98 29.70
C GLN A 243 -22.15 -16.00 29.84
N ALA A 244 -22.09 -15.12 30.83
CA ALA A 244 -23.12 -14.08 31.01
C ALA A 244 -23.15 -13.10 29.85
N ALA A 245 -21.98 -12.74 29.27
CA ALA A 245 -21.88 -11.90 28.05
C ALA A 245 -22.50 -12.62 26.85
N TYR A 246 -22.21 -13.89 26.66
CA TYR A 246 -22.75 -14.68 25.57
C TYR A 246 -24.28 -14.82 25.69
N ASN A 247 -24.82 -15.04 26.90
CA ASN A 247 -26.27 -15.08 27.11
C ASN A 247 -26.94 -13.73 26.76
N ARG A 248 -26.29 -12.60 27.07
CA ARG A 248 -26.74 -11.26 26.60
C ARG A 248 -26.75 -11.13 25.10
N TYR A 249 -25.75 -11.69 24.44
CA TYR A 249 -25.72 -11.74 22.97
C TYR A 249 -26.91 -12.54 22.42
N LEU A 250 -27.18 -13.69 22.92
CA LEU A 250 -28.34 -14.52 22.50
C LEU A 250 -29.67 -13.77 22.69
N ALA A 251 -29.85 -13.13 23.83
CA ALA A 251 -31.05 -12.30 24.10
C ALA A 251 -31.14 -11.11 23.13
N ALA A 252 -30.01 -10.48 22.80
CA ALA A 252 -29.95 -9.40 21.82
C ALA A 252 -30.33 -9.86 20.41
N ARG A 253 -29.98 -11.09 20.03
CA ARG A 253 -30.42 -11.68 18.74
C ARG A 253 -31.92 -11.81 18.67
N GLU A 254 -32.56 -12.34 19.75
CA GLU A 254 -34.02 -12.45 19.82
C GLU A 254 -34.70 -11.08 19.78
N GLU A 255 -34.12 -10.08 20.45
CA GLU A 255 -34.61 -8.70 20.41
C GLU A 255 -34.56 -8.12 19.00
N VAL A 256 -33.44 -8.34 18.27
CA VAL A 256 -33.19 -7.75 16.95
C VAL A 256 -33.94 -8.50 15.85
N TYR A 257 -33.89 -9.82 15.82
CA TYR A 257 -34.38 -10.63 14.70
C TYR A 257 -35.77 -11.24 14.96
N GLY A 258 -36.20 -11.31 16.21
CA GLY A 258 -37.31 -12.14 16.67
C GLY A 258 -36.89 -13.60 16.88
N PRO A 259 -37.59 -14.36 17.74
CA PRO A 259 -37.18 -15.69 18.17
C PRO A 259 -37.04 -16.70 17.03
N GLU A 260 -37.95 -16.71 16.06
CA GLU A 260 -37.93 -17.63 14.92
C GLU A 260 -36.72 -17.40 14.00
N LYS A 261 -36.49 -16.16 13.61
CA LYS A 261 -35.34 -15.79 12.74
C LYS A 261 -34.02 -15.91 13.48
N ALA A 262 -33.97 -15.59 14.78
CA ALA A 262 -32.77 -15.75 15.58
C ALA A 262 -32.33 -17.22 15.65
N ALA A 263 -33.28 -18.16 15.76
CA ALA A 263 -33.00 -19.59 15.77
C ALA A 263 -32.49 -20.14 14.42
N GLN A 264 -32.98 -19.58 13.30
CA GLN A 264 -32.59 -20.02 11.95
C GLN A 264 -31.30 -19.37 11.44
N ARG A 265 -30.99 -18.18 11.92
CA ARG A 265 -29.81 -17.41 11.47
C ARG A 265 -28.55 -17.96 12.15
N PRO A 266 -27.47 -18.25 11.40
CA PRO A 266 -26.24 -18.74 12.00
C PRO A 266 -25.65 -17.69 12.95
N GLN A 267 -25.05 -18.16 14.02
CA GLN A 267 -24.23 -17.33 14.89
C GLN A 267 -22.85 -17.20 14.25
N THR A 268 -22.34 -15.97 14.13
CA THR A 268 -21.02 -15.71 13.56
C THR A 268 -20.29 -14.66 14.39
N LEU A 269 -18.97 -14.56 14.26
CA LEU A 269 -18.20 -13.49 14.92
C LEU A 269 -18.68 -12.11 14.45
N MET A 270 -19.05 -11.96 13.17
CA MET A 270 -19.60 -10.70 12.63
C MET A 270 -20.95 -10.37 13.28
N ASP A 271 -21.80 -11.37 13.51
CA ASP A 271 -23.08 -11.14 14.20
C ASP A 271 -22.84 -10.66 15.66
N ILE A 272 -21.90 -11.29 16.37
CA ILE A 272 -21.49 -10.85 17.72
C ILE A 272 -20.96 -9.41 17.68
N ALA A 273 -20.09 -9.08 16.73
CA ALA A 273 -19.50 -7.75 16.63
C ALA A 273 -20.53 -6.65 16.33
N THR A 274 -21.56 -6.95 15.54
CA THR A 274 -22.50 -5.94 15.04
C THR A 274 -23.82 -5.88 15.81
N ILE A 275 -24.13 -6.87 16.64
CA ILE A 275 -25.46 -6.98 17.30
C ILE A 275 -25.75 -5.77 18.21
N GLY A 276 -24.73 -5.23 18.88
CA GLY A 276 -24.88 -4.08 19.77
C GLY A 276 -25.42 -2.84 19.06
N ALA A 277 -24.87 -2.52 17.90
CA ALA A 277 -25.35 -1.40 17.08
C ALA A 277 -26.79 -1.63 16.60
N LYS A 278 -27.13 -2.87 16.21
CA LYS A 278 -28.50 -3.23 15.78
C LYS A 278 -29.50 -3.10 16.93
N VAL A 279 -29.13 -3.46 18.17
CA VAL A 279 -29.96 -3.25 19.36
C VAL A 279 -30.19 -1.78 19.62
N LEU A 280 -29.14 -0.97 19.61
CA LEU A 280 -29.25 0.49 19.83
C LEU A 280 -30.16 1.14 18.77
N LYS A 281 -29.99 0.76 17.51
CA LYS A 281 -30.86 1.22 16.41
C LYS A 281 -32.31 0.82 16.64
N ARG A 282 -32.57 -0.45 16.98
CA ARG A 282 -33.94 -0.92 17.24
C ARG A 282 -34.61 -0.21 18.40
N ARG A 283 -33.84 0.20 19.40
CA ARG A 283 -34.31 0.98 20.55
C ARG A 283 -34.46 2.47 20.26
N GLY A 284 -34.15 2.93 19.05
CA GLY A 284 -34.21 4.35 18.65
C GLY A 284 -33.16 5.22 19.34
N LEU A 285 -32.04 4.64 19.76
CA LEU A 285 -30.94 5.35 20.43
C LEU A 285 -29.89 5.88 19.45
N LEU A 286 -30.10 5.70 18.16
CA LEU A 286 -29.23 6.19 17.09
C LEU A 286 -30.06 6.91 16.02
N PRO A 287 -30.86 7.95 16.41
CA PRO A 287 -31.75 8.64 15.47
C PRO A 287 -31.01 9.48 14.43
N GLU A 288 -29.74 9.84 14.71
CA GLU A 288 -28.94 10.69 13.85
C GLU A 288 -28.22 9.90 12.74
N ILE A 289 -28.23 8.56 12.77
CA ILE A 289 -27.57 7.78 11.70
C ILE A 289 -28.33 7.95 10.40
N ASP A 290 -27.60 8.39 9.37
CA ASP A 290 -28.09 8.40 8.00
C ASP A 290 -28.23 6.98 7.46
N GLU A 291 -29.36 6.68 6.86
CA GLU A 291 -29.67 5.40 6.22
C GLU A 291 -29.88 5.58 4.74
N SER A 292 -28.78 5.55 3.98
CA SER A 292 -28.80 5.60 2.53
C SER A 292 -28.28 4.30 1.91
N GLU A 293 -28.46 4.16 0.60
CA GLU A 293 -27.88 3.06 -0.18
C GLU A 293 -26.35 3.22 -0.34
N GLU A 294 -25.83 4.43 -0.18
CA GLU A 294 -24.39 4.72 -0.20
C GLU A 294 -23.81 4.59 1.22
N ILE A 295 -23.13 3.49 1.51
CA ILE A 295 -22.58 3.15 2.83
C ILE A 295 -21.05 3.12 2.85
N ASN A 296 -20.39 3.97 2.06
CA ASN A 296 -18.93 4.05 1.99
C ASN A 296 -18.29 4.69 3.22
N ALA A 297 -19.07 5.43 4.02
CA ALA A 297 -18.67 6.02 5.28
C ALA A 297 -19.82 5.93 6.30
N CYS A 298 -19.51 6.04 7.60
CA CYS A 298 -20.53 6.23 8.61
C CYS A 298 -20.97 7.69 8.61
N SER A 299 -22.24 7.94 8.38
CA SER A 299 -22.81 9.30 8.28
C SER A 299 -23.86 9.53 9.36
N ILE A 300 -23.82 10.71 9.97
CA ILE A 300 -24.82 11.16 10.94
C ILE A 300 -25.34 12.54 10.56
N HIS A 301 -26.62 12.79 10.80
CA HIS A 301 -27.22 14.11 10.68
C HIS A 301 -26.78 15.01 11.81
N VAL A 302 -26.33 16.20 11.50
CA VAL A 302 -25.94 17.24 12.47
C VAL A 302 -26.52 18.60 12.09
N ALA A 303 -27.04 19.32 13.07
CA ALA A 303 -27.49 20.69 12.88
C ALA A 303 -26.28 21.65 12.96
N ALA A 304 -25.88 22.22 11.83
CA ALA A 304 -24.80 23.19 11.74
C ALA A 304 -25.34 24.64 11.69
N GLN A 305 -24.64 25.57 12.33
CA GLN A 305 -24.95 27.00 12.23
C GLN A 305 -24.03 27.64 11.17
N VAL A 306 -24.58 27.90 10.00
CA VAL A 306 -23.81 28.49 8.88
C VAL A 306 -24.31 29.93 8.67
N ASN A 307 -23.47 30.93 8.89
CA ASN A 307 -23.80 32.35 8.79
C ASN A 307 -25.05 32.73 9.63
N GLY A 308 -25.19 32.16 10.82
CA GLY A 308 -26.28 32.41 11.74
C GLY A 308 -27.61 31.72 11.35
N LYS A 309 -27.62 30.84 10.36
CA LYS A 309 -28.77 30.04 9.95
C LYS A 309 -28.53 28.57 10.24
N PRO A 310 -29.52 27.87 10.82
CA PRO A 310 -29.42 26.43 10.99
C PRO A 310 -29.49 25.73 9.61
N GLN A 311 -28.61 24.76 9.40
CA GLN A 311 -28.61 23.89 8.22
C GLN A 311 -28.48 22.45 8.69
N ASP A 312 -29.10 21.54 7.98
CA ASP A 312 -28.91 20.11 8.16
C ASP A 312 -27.69 19.65 7.35
N TRP A 313 -26.76 18.97 8.03
CA TRP A 313 -25.51 18.50 7.43
C TRP A 313 -25.31 17.03 7.75
N LEU A 314 -24.68 16.31 6.84
CA LEU A 314 -24.12 14.99 7.09
C LEU A 314 -22.67 15.15 7.55
N LEU A 315 -22.38 14.66 8.74
CA LEU A 315 -21.01 14.47 9.22
C LEU A 315 -20.60 13.03 8.95
N MET A 316 -19.51 12.85 8.22
CA MET A 316 -19.03 11.56 7.76
C MET A 316 -17.73 11.18 8.45
N PHE A 317 -17.63 9.92 8.87
CA PHE A 317 -16.41 9.32 9.38
C PHE A 317 -16.09 8.05 8.60
N LYS A 318 -14.86 7.96 8.13
CA LYS A 318 -14.32 6.75 7.49
C LYS A 318 -12.97 6.41 8.10
N ASN A 319 -12.75 5.12 8.33
CA ASN A 319 -11.43 4.58 8.62
C ASN A 319 -11.11 3.45 7.66
N GLU A 320 -9.84 3.25 7.41
CA GLU A 320 -9.32 2.21 6.52
C GLU A 320 -8.02 1.65 7.09
N THR A 321 -7.82 0.35 6.94
CA THR A 321 -6.55 -0.29 7.26
C THR A 321 -5.93 -0.87 5.99
N HIS A 322 -4.62 -0.68 5.82
CA HIS A 322 -3.89 -1.16 4.66
C HIS A 322 -2.54 -1.74 5.10
N ASN A 323 -2.62 -2.78 5.95
CA ASN A 323 -1.50 -3.30 6.72
C ASN A 323 -0.47 -4.02 5.85
N HIS A 324 -0.90 -5.08 5.14
CA HIS A 324 0.00 -5.93 4.39
C HIS A 324 0.67 -5.23 3.20
N PRO A 325 -0.04 -4.46 2.37
CA PRO A 325 0.61 -3.70 1.30
C PRO A 325 1.60 -2.65 1.82
N THR A 326 1.28 -1.97 2.93
CA THR A 326 2.22 -1.01 3.56
C THR A 326 3.47 -1.70 4.09
N GLU A 327 3.34 -2.93 4.59
CA GLU A 327 4.47 -3.72 5.06
C GLU A 327 5.44 -4.12 3.94
N ILE A 328 4.93 -4.34 2.74
CA ILE A 328 5.70 -4.79 1.56
C ILE A 328 6.26 -3.59 0.78
N GLU A 329 5.42 -2.61 0.49
CA GLU A 329 5.74 -1.38 -0.23
C GLU A 329 5.18 -0.20 0.58
N PRO A 330 5.97 0.33 1.54
CA PRO A 330 5.45 1.25 2.55
C PRO A 330 4.94 2.57 2.01
N PHE A 331 5.56 3.12 0.96
CA PHE A 331 5.18 4.42 0.42
C PHE A 331 3.79 4.37 -0.24
N GLY A 332 3.62 3.49 -1.22
CA GLY A 332 2.36 3.34 -1.94
C GLY A 332 1.27 2.71 -1.08
N GLY A 333 1.64 1.77 -0.19
CA GLY A 333 0.70 1.16 0.75
C GLY A 333 0.07 2.17 1.69
N ALA A 334 0.86 3.03 2.32
CA ALA A 334 0.36 4.09 3.20
C ALA A 334 -0.39 5.19 2.43
N ALA A 335 0.07 5.56 1.24
CA ALA A 335 -0.63 6.49 0.37
C ALA A 335 -2.00 5.94 -0.05
N THR A 336 -2.10 4.65 -0.37
CA THR A 336 -3.36 3.98 -0.70
C THR A 336 -4.29 3.90 0.50
N CYS A 337 -3.76 3.65 1.70
CA CYS A 337 -4.53 3.65 2.94
C CYS A 337 -5.30 4.96 3.13
N ILE A 338 -4.61 6.09 3.15
CA ILE A 338 -5.27 7.39 3.30
C ILE A 338 -6.08 7.78 2.08
N GLY A 339 -5.63 7.39 0.88
CA GLY A 339 -6.35 7.62 -0.37
C GLY A 339 -7.72 6.96 -0.38
N GLY A 340 -7.83 5.72 0.11
CA GLY A 340 -9.10 5.01 0.31
C GLY A 340 -10.00 5.74 1.30
N CYS A 341 -9.46 6.10 2.47
CA CYS A 341 -10.19 6.88 3.47
C CYS A 341 -10.81 8.17 2.92
N ILE A 342 -10.03 8.92 2.12
CA ILE A 342 -10.46 10.22 1.59
C ILE A 342 -11.46 10.05 0.45
N ARG A 343 -11.22 9.10 -0.44
CA ARG A 343 -12.07 8.91 -1.63
C ARG A 343 -13.47 8.39 -1.30
N ASP A 344 -13.64 7.61 -0.24
CA ASP A 344 -14.93 7.06 0.12
C ASP A 344 -15.96 8.16 0.49
N PRO A 345 -15.68 9.09 1.42
CA PRO A 345 -16.59 10.23 1.64
C PRO A 345 -16.72 11.15 0.43
N LEU A 346 -15.65 11.34 -0.36
CA LEU A 346 -15.72 12.13 -1.59
C LEU A 346 -16.66 11.51 -2.62
N SER A 347 -16.74 10.18 -2.72
CA SER A 347 -17.69 9.49 -3.59
C SER A 347 -19.14 9.76 -3.19
N GLY A 348 -19.40 9.95 -1.89
CA GLY A 348 -20.67 10.43 -1.33
C GLY A 348 -20.86 11.95 -1.41
N ARG A 349 -20.03 12.64 -2.21
CA ARG A 349 -20.07 14.11 -2.40
C ARG A 349 -19.81 14.93 -1.14
N ALA A 350 -19.16 14.34 -0.14
CA ALA A 350 -18.75 15.04 1.06
C ALA A 350 -17.39 15.74 0.86
N TYR A 351 -17.23 16.89 1.48
CA TYR A 351 -15.93 17.53 1.59
C TYR A 351 -15.17 16.93 2.78
N VAL A 352 -13.97 16.41 2.55
CA VAL A 352 -13.11 15.87 3.60
C VAL A 352 -12.29 17.00 4.21
N HIS A 353 -12.41 17.20 5.51
CA HIS A 353 -11.79 18.32 6.23
C HIS A 353 -10.48 17.95 6.91
N GLN A 354 -10.36 16.73 7.39
CA GLN A 354 -9.23 16.30 8.20
C GLN A 354 -8.93 14.82 8.01
N ALA A 355 -7.65 14.52 7.87
CA ALA A 355 -7.11 13.16 7.94
C ALA A 355 -6.40 12.91 9.27
N MET A 356 -6.38 11.65 9.69
CA MET A 356 -5.70 11.15 10.87
C MET A 356 -4.94 9.89 10.51
N ARG A 357 -3.74 9.72 11.07
CA ARG A 357 -2.91 8.51 10.90
C ARG A 357 -2.74 7.81 12.23
N LEU A 358 -3.03 6.52 12.26
CA LEU A 358 -2.88 5.65 13.42
C LEU A 358 -2.03 4.46 13.00
N THR A 359 -0.89 4.22 13.62
CA THR A 359 0.01 3.13 13.23
C THR A 359 0.47 2.29 14.39
N GLY A 360 0.77 1.03 14.09
CA GLY A 360 1.51 0.12 14.96
C GLY A 360 2.71 -0.44 14.20
N CYS A 361 3.90 -0.26 14.73
CA CYS A 361 5.16 -0.69 14.15
C CYS A 361 6.04 -1.31 15.24
N GLY A 362 7.02 -2.14 14.87
CA GLY A 362 8.11 -2.50 15.76
C GLY A 362 8.99 -1.31 16.08
N ASP A 363 9.86 -1.42 17.07
CA ASP A 363 10.77 -0.33 17.45
C ASP A 363 11.66 0.08 16.27
N PRO A 364 11.57 1.32 15.76
CA PRO A 364 12.36 1.80 14.63
C PRO A 364 13.86 1.92 14.94
N ARG A 365 14.27 1.74 16.20
CA ARG A 365 15.67 1.70 16.63
C ARG A 365 16.27 0.30 16.55
N THR A 366 15.46 -0.73 16.27
CA THR A 366 15.95 -2.11 16.11
C THR A 366 17.03 -2.16 15.05
N PRO A 367 18.21 -2.76 15.36
CA PRO A 367 19.30 -2.91 14.40
C PRO A 367 18.86 -3.64 13.11
N VAL A 368 19.38 -3.21 11.97
CA VAL A 368 19.04 -3.84 10.67
C VAL A 368 19.37 -5.34 10.65
N ALA A 369 20.43 -5.75 11.36
CA ALA A 369 20.83 -7.16 11.47
C ALA A 369 19.79 -8.04 12.20
N GLU A 370 18.91 -7.46 12.99
CA GLU A 370 17.83 -8.15 13.71
C GLU A 370 16.51 -8.18 12.92
N THR A 371 16.51 -7.64 11.69
CA THR A 371 15.31 -7.67 10.83
C THR A 371 14.89 -9.10 10.54
N LEU A 372 13.62 -9.42 10.74
CA LEU A 372 13.05 -10.72 10.38
C LEU A 372 13.22 -10.99 8.88
N SER A 373 13.50 -12.25 8.55
CA SER A 373 13.63 -12.68 7.15
C SER A 373 12.36 -12.36 6.36
N GLY A 374 12.52 -11.77 5.17
CA GLY A 374 11.40 -11.37 4.31
C GLY A 374 10.68 -10.09 4.73
N LYS A 375 11.19 -9.36 5.74
CA LYS A 375 10.64 -8.08 6.19
C LYS A 375 11.58 -6.91 5.90
N LEU A 376 11.03 -5.72 5.84
CA LEU A 376 11.83 -4.50 5.81
C LEU A 376 12.27 -4.11 7.23
N PRO A 377 13.43 -3.43 7.38
CA PRO A 377 13.82 -2.86 8.66
C PRO A 377 12.73 -1.93 9.20
N GLN A 378 12.43 -2.03 10.52
CA GLN A 378 11.31 -1.30 11.13
C GLN A 378 11.43 0.22 10.94
N ARG A 379 12.65 0.76 10.98
CA ARG A 379 12.89 2.18 10.72
C ARG A 379 12.52 2.57 9.28
N LYS A 380 12.97 1.79 8.29
CA LYS A 380 12.64 2.03 6.88
C LYS A 380 11.13 1.97 6.65
N LEU A 381 10.47 0.95 7.21
CA LEU A 381 9.01 0.79 7.13
C LEU A 381 8.29 2.03 7.69
N ALA A 382 8.60 2.42 8.94
CA ALA A 382 7.94 3.54 9.61
C ALA A 382 8.14 4.89 8.87
N GLN A 383 9.38 5.19 8.45
CA GLN A 383 9.69 6.46 7.76
C GLN A 383 9.07 6.52 6.37
N THR A 384 9.16 5.43 5.61
CA THR A 384 8.66 5.41 4.23
C THR A 384 7.14 5.42 4.19
N ALA A 385 6.48 4.73 5.12
CA ALA A 385 5.02 4.78 5.28
C ALA A 385 4.54 6.20 5.64
N ALA A 386 5.23 6.87 6.58
CA ALA A 386 4.92 8.26 6.94
C ALA A 386 5.07 9.22 5.74
N ALA A 387 6.12 9.02 4.92
CA ALA A 387 6.34 9.81 3.71
C ALA A 387 5.23 9.59 2.66
N GLY A 388 4.80 8.34 2.43
CA GLY A 388 3.71 8.01 1.52
C GLY A 388 2.38 8.61 1.95
N TYR A 389 2.06 8.50 3.23
CA TYR A 389 0.85 9.09 3.81
C TYR A 389 0.83 10.62 3.64
N SER A 390 1.93 11.28 3.99
CA SER A 390 2.09 12.74 3.83
C SER A 390 2.03 13.17 2.37
N SER A 391 2.62 12.41 1.47
CA SER A 391 2.63 12.72 0.03
C SER A 391 1.21 12.80 -0.53
N TYR A 392 0.34 11.83 -0.22
CA TYR A 392 -1.04 11.84 -0.71
C TYR A 392 -1.82 13.06 -0.19
N GLY A 393 -1.74 13.33 1.12
CA GLY A 393 -2.42 14.49 1.72
C GLY A 393 -1.96 15.82 1.12
N ASN A 394 -0.65 15.98 0.91
CA ASN A 394 -0.08 17.19 0.30
C ASN A 394 -0.53 17.42 -1.13
N GLN A 395 -0.68 16.35 -1.94
CA GLN A 395 -1.12 16.46 -3.33
C GLN A 395 -2.56 16.99 -3.47
N ILE A 396 -3.43 16.64 -2.52
CA ILE A 396 -4.84 17.08 -2.53
C ILE A 396 -5.12 18.25 -1.58
N GLY A 397 -4.10 18.76 -0.89
CA GLY A 397 -4.22 19.89 0.03
C GLY A 397 -4.96 19.57 1.33
N LEU A 398 -4.97 18.31 1.77
CA LEU A 398 -5.62 17.87 3.01
C LEU A 398 -4.57 17.61 4.11
N ALA A 399 -4.69 18.34 5.20
CA ALA A 399 -3.78 18.16 6.34
C ALA A 399 -4.07 16.87 7.12
N THR A 400 -3.01 16.17 7.53
CA THR A 400 -3.08 15.13 8.55
C THR A 400 -3.02 15.80 9.92
N GLY A 401 -4.20 16.07 10.49
CA GLY A 401 -4.34 16.87 11.72
C GLY A 401 -4.00 16.11 13.00
N HIS A 402 -3.92 14.77 12.94
CA HIS A 402 -3.53 13.93 14.06
C HIS A 402 -2.72 12.74 13.60
N VAL A 403 -1.60 12.47 14.28
CA VAL A 403 -0.77 11.27 14.09
C VAL A 403 -0.55 10.61 15.44
N ALA A 404 -0.90 9.34 15.55
CA ALA A 404 -0.59 8.50 16.70
C ALA A 404 0.15 7.25 16.22
N GLU A 405 1.35 7.04 16.75
CA GLU A 405 2.20 5.89 16.42
C GLU A 405 2.47 5.09 17.69
N LEU A 406 2.18 3.79 17.62
CA LEU A 406 2.45 2.83 18.67
C LEU A 406 3.61 1.93 18.24
N TYR A 407 4.60 1.79 19.13
CA TYR A 407 5.73 0.90 18.89
C TYR A 407 5.66 -0.27 19.86
N HIS A 408 5.51 -1.47 19.33
CA HIS A 408 5.42 -2.70 20.11
C HIS A 408 5.91 -3.90 19.30
N GLU A 409 6.55 -4.86 19.95
CA GLU A 409 7.08 -6.07 19.31
C GLU A 409 6.03 -6.88 18.54
N GLY A 410 4.78 -6.88 18.99
CA GLY A 410 3.66 -7.51 18.31
C GLY A 410 3.39 -7.00 16.89
N TYR A 411 3.89 -5.81 16.54
CA TYR A 411 3.75 -5.24 15.20
C TYR A 411 4.94 -5.55 14.27
N VAL A 412 5.94 -6.27 14.74
CA VAL A 412 7.10 -6.65 13.89
C VAL A 412 6.68 -7.63 12.82
N ALA A 413 5.88 -8.64 13.19
CA ALA A 413 5.36 -9.64 12.26
C ALA A 413 4.28 -9.08 11.33
N LYS A 414 3.49 -8.11 11.80
CA LYS A 414 2.40 -7.47 11.05
C LYS A 414 2.24 -6.00 11.43
N HIS A 415 2.65 -5.15 10.51
CA HIS A 415 2.47 -3.72 10.63
C HIS A 415 0.97 -3.34 10.65
N LEU A 416 0.61 -2.33 11.43
CA LEU A 416 -0.69 -1.68 11.38
C LEU A 416 -0.55 -0.32 10.69
N GLU A 417 -1.19 -0.14 9.56
CA GLU A 417 -1.39 1.17 8.93
C GLU A 417 -2.89 1.44 8.88
N CYS A 418 -3.33 2.44 9.62
CA CYS A 418 -4.73 2.84 9.68
C CYS A 418 -4.86 4.33 9.38
N GLY A 419 -5.71 4.64 8.42
CA GLY A 419 -6.16 5.99 8.13
C GLY A 419 -7.55 6.23 8.71
N ALA A 420 -7.85 7.46 9.07
CA ALA A 420 -9.20 7.89 9.37
C ALA A 420 -9.41 9.32 8.86
N VAL A 421 -10.63 9.63 8.47
CA VAL A 421 -10.99 10.98 7.99
C VAL A 421 -12.34 11.41 8.52
N VAL A 422 -12.51 12.72 8.62
CA VAL A 422 -13.79 13.37 8.88
C VAL A 422 -14.16 14.21 7.68
N GLY A 423 -15.35 13.97 7.13
CA GLY A 423 -15.94 14.73 6.03
C GLY A 423 -17.29 15.29 6.41
N ALA A 424 -17.79 16.22 5.62
CA ALA A 424 -19.12 16.75 5.78
C ALA A 424 -19.72 17.20 4.45
N ALA A 425 -21.05 17.13 4.35
CA ALA A 425 -21.85 17.68 3.24
C ALA A 425 -23.12 18.30 3.76
N PRO A 426 -23.63 19.39 3.13
CA PRO A 426 -24.95 19.95 3.45
C PRO A 426 -26.08 19.08 2.94
#